data_ff6897a0f2c61fdd4b9f71d7d45ebe77
#
_entry.id   ff6897a0f2c61fdd4b9f71d7d45ebe77
#
_cell.length_a   1.000
_cell.length_b   1.000
_cell.length_c   1.000
_cell.angle_alpha   90.00
_cell.angle_beta   90.00
_cell.angle_gamma   90.00
#
_symmetry.space_group_name_H-M   'P 1'
#
loop_
_entity.id
_entity.type
_entity.pdbx_description
1 polymer ?
#
loop_
_entity_poly.entity_id
_entity_poly.type
_entity_poly.pdbx_seq_one_letter_code
_entity_poly.pdbx_strand_id
1 'polypeptide(L)'
;MYFFLKKNQSSSKISDLNQENQMLKVRLEELDILKYEKKELDIKYQSLEEKLTDSEKTNVGLKKDLEQIRETKDETVDKFAAHTNRLNDLEEKRQQKLLDDKEAELNEKKIQWKQHENDVQNHIQIICKKNIIEYVSQEDFPHPRNKPDCSIKILDQLIVFDAKSPLGHDTSKFMSYLKDQATNLKKYAKHGDVRKELFLVVPTNTVSSIKDFRIDCGDYIV
;
A
#
# COMPACT_ATOMS: atom_id res chain seq x y z
N MET A 1 27.39 126.71 11.92
CA MET A 1 27.29 125.63 10.88
C MET A 1 27.79 124.26 11.39
N TYR A 2 28.79 124.17 12.26
CA TYR A 2 29.41 122.93 12.76
C TYR A 2 28.51 122.10 13.72
N PHE A 3 27.60 122.67 14.44
CA PHE A 3 26.68 122.02 15.37
C PHE A 3 25.54 121.26 14.67
N PHE A 4 25.08 121.67 13.51
CA PHE A 4 24.05 121.04 12.73
C PHE A 4 24.56 119.81 12.01
N LEU A 5 25.78 119.76 11.54
CA LEU A 5 26.36 118.55 10.90
C LEU A 5 26.63 117.46 11.90
N LYS A 6 27.00 117.72 13.12
CA LYS A 6 27.24 116.74 14.20
C LYS A 6 25.94 116.12 14.67
N LYS A 7 24.83 116.85 14.70
CA LYS A 7 23.51 116.39 15.07
C LYS A 7 22.89 115.44 14.02
N ASN A 8 23.11 115.74 12.74
CA ASN A 8 22.64 114.82 11.64
C ASN A 8 23.49 113.55 11.57
N GLN A 9 24.78 113.55 11.84
CA GLN A 9 25.59 112.32 11.90
C GLN A 9 25.26 111.44 13.09
N SER A 10 24.90 112.01 14.24
CA SER A 10 24.45 111.23 15.41
C SER A 10 23.02 110.63 15.20
N SER A 11 22.10 111.34 14.49
CA SER A 11 20.78 110.86 14.15
C SER A 11 20.82 109.68 13.16
N SER A 12 21.72 109.74 12.12
CA SER A 12 21.96 108.64 11.19
C SER A 12 22.51 107.40 11.89
N LYS A 13 23.54 107.54 12.75
CA LYS A 13 24.05 106.45 13.57
C LYS A 13 23.03 105.81 14.47
N ILE A 14 22.11 106.54 15.07
CA ILE A 14 21.03 106.02 15.88
C ILE A 14 20.07 105.24 15.01
N SER A 15 19.73 105.69 13.81
CA SER A 15 18.90 104.95 12.87
C SER A 15 19.49 103.62 12.45
N ASP A 16 20.83 103.64 12.10
CA ASP A 16 21.55 102.42 11.68
C ASP A 16 21.65 101.41 12.83
N LEU A 17 21.92 101.86 14.06
CA LEU A 17 21.89 100.96 15.25
C LEU A 17 20.54 100.44 15.57
N ASN A 18 19.43 101.15 15.34
CA ASN A 18 18.08 100.68 15.52
C ASN A 18 17.71 99.60 14.47
N GLN A 19 18.16 99.77 13.22
CA GLN A 19 18.00 98.76 12.19
C GLN A 19 18.81 97.51 12.52
N GLU A 20 20.00 97.60 12.95
CA GLU A 20 20.86 96.48 13.36
C GLU A 20 20.21 95.71 14.58
N ASN A 21 19.72 96.47 15.54
CA ASN A 21 18.98 95.85 16.66
C ASN A 21 17.68 95.09 16.25
N GLN A 22 16.98 95.65 15.27
CA GLN A 22 15.81 94.93 14.73
C GLN A 22 16.22 93.62 13.99
N MET A 23 17.23 93.62 13.17
CA MET A 23 17.77 92.46 12.50
C MET A 23 18.28 91.40 13.51
N LEU A 24 18.97 91.85 14.58
CA LEU A 24 19.40 90.95 15.65
C LEU A 24 18.25 90.32 16.41
N LYS A 25 17.14 91.00 16.64
CA LYS A 25 15.95 90.46 17.26
C LYS A 25 15.33 89.38 16.36
N VAL A 26 15.16 89.61 15.09
CA VAL A 26 14.63 88.59 14.11
C VAL A 26 15.53 87.36 14.10
N ARG A 27 16.89 87.57 14.06
CA ARG A 27 17.81 86.43 14.12
C ARG A 27 17.71 85.61 15.43
N LEU A 28 17.50 86.30 16.55
CA LEU A 28 17.26 85.61 17.85
C LEU A 28 16.01 84.78 17.81
N GLU A 29 14.91 85.26 17.26
CA GLU A 29 13.64 84.51 17.09
C GLU A 29 13.87 83.33 16.17
N GLU A 30 14.57 83.47 15.03
CA GLU A 30 14.91 82.37 14.13
C GLU A 30 15.77 81.28 14.82
N LEU A 31 16.75 81.70 15.64
CA LEU A 31 17.55 80.77 16.43
C LEU A 31 16.79 80.00 17.47
N ASP A 32 15.82 80.61 18.09
CA ASP A 32 14.97 79.91 19.07
C ASP A 32 14.01 78.90 18.41
N ILE A 33 13.47 79.21 17.22
CA ILE A 33 12.72 78.25 16.40
C ILE A 33 13.62 77.06 16.00
N LEU A 34 14.82 77.35 15.50
CA LEU A 34 15.77 76.29 15.11
C LEU A 34 16.20 75.41 16.29
N LYS A 35 16.34 75.95 17.49
CA LYS A 35 16.65 75.18 18.69
C LYS A 35 15.46 74.27 19.06
N TYR A 36 14.24 74.74 18.89
CA TYR A 36 13.06 73.94 19.13
C TYR A 36 12.94 72.79 18.13
N GLU A 37 13.08 73.08 16.85
CA GLU A 37 13.07 72.06 15.78
C GLU A 37 14.17 71.01 15.99
N LYS A 38 15.38 71.43 16.36
CA LYS A 38 16.49 70.54 16.68
C LYS A 38 16.12 69.59 17.82
N LYS A 39 15.52 70.11 18.88
CA LYS A 39 15.09 69.32 20.04
C LYS A 39 14.01 68.29 19.68
N GLU A 40 13.08 68.65 18.81
CA GLU A 40 12.06 67.76 18.28
C GLU A 40 12.64 66.66 17.42
N LEU A 41 13.61 66.98 16.59
CA LEU A 41 14.36 66.03 15.76
C LEU A 41 15.19 65.07 16.62
N ASP A 42 15.86 65.56 17.66
CA ASP A 42 16.63 64.72 18.58
C ASP A 42 15.73 63.68 19.29
N ILE A 43 14.51 64.07 19.72
CA ILE A 43 13.51 63.15 20.32
C ILE A 43 13.07 62.09 19.28
N LYS A 44 12.78 62.50 18.05
CA LYS A 44 12.41 61.58 16.98
C LYS A 44 13.54 60.61 16.67
N TYR A 45 14.78 61.10 16.60
CA TYR A 45 15.95 60.29 16.38
C TYR A 45 16.13 59.20 17.45
N GLN A 46 16.05 59.57 18.73
CA GLN A 46 16.11 58.63 19.84
C GLN A 46 15.00 57.55 19.75
N SER A 47 13.77 57.96 19.45
CA SER A 47 12.64 57.01 19.31
C SER A 47 12.84 56.03 18.13
N LEU A 48 13.46 56.46 17.01
CA LEU A 48 13.75 55.61 15.90
C LEU A 48 14.90 54.64 16.21
N GLU A 49 15.93 55.09 16.92
CA GLU A 49 17.04 54.25 17.36
C GLU A 49 16.61 53.14 18.30
N GLU A 50 15.68 53.43 19.27
CA GLU A 50 15.06 52.41 20.10
C GLU A 50 14.28 51.40 19.30
N LYS A 51 13.43 51.83 18.34
CA LYS A 51 12.68 50.95 17.47
C LYS A 51 13.56 50.09 16.59
N LEU A 52 14.65 50.64 16.07
CA LEU A 52 15.62 49.87 15.28
C LEU A 52 16.25 48.76 16.13
N THR A 53 16.69 49.10 17.35
CA THR A 53 17.30 48.14 18.28
C THR A 53 16.33 46.99 18.62
N ASP A 54 15.08 47.31 18.87
CA ASP A 54 14.06 46.32 19.20
C ASP A 54 13.72 45.44 17.97
N SER A 55 13.67 46.02 16.78
CA SER A 55 13.46 45.27 15.53
C SER A 55 14.65 44.35 15.24
N GLU A 56 15.86 44.77 15.49
CA GLU A 56 17.06 43.94 15.32
C GLU A 56 17.05 42.75 16.30
N LYS A 57 16.72 42.97 17.58
CA LYS A 57 16.58 41.89 18.57
C LYS A 57 15.52 40.88 18.16
N THR A 58 14.36 41.38 17.69
CA THR A 58 13.27 40.52 17.20
C THR A 58 13.70 39.70 16.00
N ASN A 59 14.40 40.29 15.04
CA ASN A 59 14.93 39.61 13.87
C ASN A 59 15.95 38.50 14.21
N VAL A 60 16.79 38.73 15.21
CA VAL A 60 17.74 37.72 15.71
C VAL A 60 16.97 36.55 16.35
N GLY A 61 15.96 36.86 17.17
CA GLY A 61 15.09 35.82 17.75
C GLY A 61 14.40 34.97 16.69
N LEU A 62 13.74 35.60 15.72
CA LEU A 62 13.05 34.91 14.62
C LEU A 62 13.98 34.05 13.76
N LYS A 63 15.21 34.51 13.51
CA LYS A 63 16.19 33.67 12.79
C LYS A 63 16.55 32.41 13.56
N LYS A 64 16.74 32.51 14.87
CA LYS A 64 17.03 31.37 15.73
C LYS A 64 15.86 30.35 15.78
N ASP A 65 14.63 30.87 15.89
CA ASP A 65 13.43 30.05 15.88
C ASP A 65 13.26 29.31 14.53
N LEU A 66 13.52 30.01 13.42
CA LEU A 66 13.48 29.40 12.08
C LEU A 66 14.53 28.29 11.91
N GLU A 67 15.70 28.45 12.45
CA GLU A 67 16.76 27.43 12.40
C GLU A 67 16.34 26.20 13.20
N GLN A 68 15.82 26.38 14.39
CA GLN A 68 15.29 25.29 15.24
C GLN A 68 14.11 24.56 14.60
N ILE A 69 13.20 25.28 13.94
CA ILE A 69 12.08 24.68 13.20
C ILE A 69 12.58 23.85 12.01
N ARG A 70 13.60 24.29 11.30
CA ARG A 70 14.22 23.54 10.20
C ARG A 70 14.84 22.24 10.69
N GLU A 71 15.64 22.30 11.74
CA GLU A 71 16.25 21.11 12.34
C GLU A 71 15.19 20.07 12.79
N THR A 72 14.17 20.52 13.51
CA THR A 72 13.07 19.62 13.95
C THR A 72 12.27 19.06 12.80
N LYS A 73 12.08 19.82 11.73
CA LYS A 73 11.42 19.35 10.50
C LYS A 73 12.24 18.25 9.83
N ASP A 74 13.55 18.48 9.65
CA ASP A 74 14.42 17.51 8.98
C ASP A 74 14.50 16.20 9.77
N GLU A 75 14.67 16.26 11.10
CA GLU A 75 14.58 15.07 11.95
C GLU A 75 13.24 14.33 11.83
N THR A 76 12.14 15.08 11.72
CA THR A 76 10.80 14.49 11.62
C THR A 76 10.61 13.79 10.27
N VAL A 77 11.12 14.40 9.19
CA VAL A 77 11.10 13.80 7.84
C VAL A 77 11.91 12.51 7.81
N ASP A 78 13.09 12.50 8.40
CA ASP A 78 13.94 11.31 8.46
C ASP A 78 13.28 10.16 9.26
N LYS A 79 12.70 10.49 10.41
CA LYS A 79 11.94 9.52 11.22
C LYS A 79 10.74 8.97 10.46
N PHE A 80 10.04 9.82 9.72
CA PHE A 80 8.89 9.40 8.90
C PHE A 80 9.33 8.50 7.74
N ALA A 81 10.40 8.83 7.05
CA ALA A 81 10.96 8.00 5.98
C ALA A 81 11.40 6.61 6.50
N ALA A 82 12.11 6.58 7.63
CA ALA A 82 12.50 5.32 8.26
C ALA A 82 11.29 4.46 8.68
N HIS A 83 10.23 5.08 9.21
CA HIS A 83 9.01 4.38 9.59
C HIS A 83 8.26 3.83 8.37
N THR A 84 8.19 4.60 7.29
CA THR A 84 7.56 4.18 6.03
C THR A 84 8.28 2.98 5.42
N ASN A 85 9.60 3.01 5.38
CA ASN A 85 10.40 1.89 4.89
C ASN A 85 10.16 0.62 5.72
N ARG A 86 10.11 0.76 7.06
CA ARG A 86 9.81 -0.36 7.95
C ARG A 86 8.42 -0.96 7.72
N LEU A 87 7.42 -0.13 7.47
CA LEU A 87 6.06 -0.59 7.14
C LEU A 87 6.03 -1.35 5.81
N ASN A 88 6.71 -0.85 4.79
CA ASN A 88 6.81 -1.52 3.49
C ASN A 88 7.49 -2.89 3.62
N ASP A 89 8.60 -2.98 4.35
CA ASP A 89 9.28 -4.26 4.61
C ASP A 89 8.38 -5.28 5.34
N LEU A 90 7.57 -4.80 6.30
CA LEU A 90 6.63 -5.66 7.02
C LEU A 90 5.50 -6.15 6.10
N GLU A 91 4.99 -5.30 5.24
CA GLU A 91 3.93 -5.67 4.28
C GLU A 91 4.45 -6.67 3.23
N GLU A 92 5.65 -6.46 2.70
CA GLU A 92 6.29 -7.42 1.79
C GLU A 92 6.47 -8.81 2.45
N LYS A 93 6.98 -8.84 3.68
CA LYS A 93 7.12 -10.09 4.44
C LYS A 93 5.79 -10.78 4.69
N ARG A 94 4.75 -10.02 4.97
CA ARG A 94 3.40 -10.55 5.15
C ARG A 94 2.85 -11.16 3.88
N GLN A 95 3.01 -10.47 2.74
CA GLN A 95 2.57 -10.96 1.44
C GLN A 95 3.33 -12.22 1.04
N GLN A 96 4.65 -12.25 1.23
CA GLN A 96 5.45 -13.43 0.94
C GLN A 96 5.00 -14.63 1.79
N LYS A 97 4.80 -14.44 3.08
CA LYS A 97 4.31 -15.50 3.96
C LYS A 97 2.94 -16.04 3.50
N LEU A 98 2.02 -15.16 3.08
CA LEU A 98 0.71 -15.59 2.55
C LEU A 98 0.84 -16.42 1.26
N LEU A 99 1.80 -16.11 0.40
CA LEU A 99 2.08 -16.89 -0.81
C LEU A 99 2.68 -18.26 -0.44
N ASP A 100 3.65 -18.28 0.45
CA ASP A 100 4.29 -19.52 0.91
C ASP A 100 3.28 -20.46 1.58
N ASP A 101 2.40 -19.93 2.45
CA ASP A 101 1.34 -20.71 3.11
C ASP A 101 0.34 -21.30 2.08
N LYS A 102 -0.04 -20.53 1.05
CA LYS A 102 -0.92 -21.03 -0.03
C LYS A 102 -0.24 -22.11 -0.88
N GLU A 103 1.03 -21.93 -1.19
CA GLU A 103 1.80 -22.91 -1.95
C GLU A 103 1.96 -24.21 -1.15
N ALA A 104 2.25 -24.13 0.14
CA ALA A 104 2.31 -25.28 1.03
C ALA A 104 0.97 -26.04 1.07
N GLU A 105 -0.16 -25.33 1.21
CA GLU A 105 -1.50 -25.93 1.21
C GLU A 105 -1.82 -26.64 -0.12
N LEU A 106 -1.45 -26.01 -1.26
CA LEU A 106 -1.65 -26.62 -2.57
C LEU A 106 -0.79 -27.87 -2.77
N ASN A 107 0.44 -27.87 -2.28
CA ASN A 107 1.34 -29.01 -2.37
C ASN A 107 0.84 -30.16 -1.49
N GLU A 108 0.37 -29.87 -0.29
CA GLU A 108 -0.23 -30.89 0.59
C GLU A 108 -1.45 -31.54 -0.07
N LYS A 109 -2.33 -30.75 -0.67
CA LYS A 109 -3.50 -31.27 -1.42
C LYS A 109 -3.09 -32.17 -2.59
N LYS A 110 -2.05 -31.79 -3.33
CA LYS A 110 -1.52 -32.63 -4.44
C LYS A 110 -0.97 -33.97 -3.94
N ILE A 111 -0.26 -33.95 -2.81
CA ILE A 111 0.28 -35.18 -2.19
C ILE A 111 -0.87 -36.10 -1.76
N GLN A 112 -1.88 -35.54 -1.05
CA GLN A 112 -3.03 -36.32 -0.62
C GLN A 112 -3.81 -36.91 -1.79
N TRP A 113 -3.98 -36.15 -2.87
CA TRP A 113 -4.61 -36.62 -4.09
C TRP A 113 -3.84 -37.77 -4.72
N LYS A 114 -2.55 -37.60 -4.92
CA LYS A 114 -1.70 -38.67 -5.47
C LYS A 114 -1.68 -39.93 -4.62
N GLN A 115 -1.70 -39.76 -3.29
CA GLN A 115 -1.82 -40.89 -2.36
C GLN A 115 -3.15 -41.64 -2.56
N HIS A 116 -4.26 -40.91 -2.66
CA HIS A 116 -5.56 -41.52 -2.92
C HIS A 116 -5.59 -42.31 -4.25
N GLU A 117 -5.07 -41.76 -5.33
CA GLU A 117 -4.97 -42.46 -6.62
C GLU A 117 -4.17 -43.77 -6.47
N ASN A 118 -3.02 -43.72 -5.81
CA ASN A 118 -2.18 -44.89 -5.57
C ASN A 118 -2.90 -45.95 -4.71
N ASP A 119 -3.60 -45.51 -3.67
CA ASP A 119 -4.34 -46.41 -2.80
C ASP A 119 -5.49 -47.14 -3.55
N VAL A 120 -6.19 -46.40 -4.44
CA VAL A 120 -7.22 -46.98 -5.29
C VAL A 120 -6.61 -48.00 -6.26
N GLN A 121 -5.55 -47.66 -6.96
CA GLN A 121 -4.84 -48.55 -7.90
C GLN A 121 -4.39 -49.85 -7.19
N ASN A 122 -3.72 -49.70 -6.04
CA ASN A 122 -3.28 -50.86 -5.23
C ASN A 122 -4.43 -51.75 -4.78
N HIS A 123 -5.52 -51.13 -4.29
CA HIS A 123 -6.67 -51.88 -3.80
C HIS A 123 -7.34 -52.67 -4.93
N ILE A 124 -7.60 -52.06 -6.08
CA ILE A 124 -8.16 -52.71 -7.26
C ILE A 124 -7.22 -53.82 -7.75
N GLN A 125 -5.89 -53.57 -7.78
CA GLN A 125 -4.93 -54.60 -8.17
C GLN A 125 -4.94 -55.84 -7.24
N ILE A 126 -5.10 -55.64 -5.91
CA ILE A 126 -5.20 -56.72 -4.95
C ILE A 126 -6.49 -57.53 -5.20
N ILE A 127 -7.63 -56.85 -5.45
CA ILE A 127 -8.90 -57.50 -5.78
C ILE A 127 -8.76 -58.31 -7.06
N CYS A 128 -8.16 -57.77 -8.08
CA CYS A 128 -7.94 -58.45 -9.36
C CYS A 128 -7.07 -59.71 -9.20
N LYS A 129 -5.99 -59.64 -8.47
CA LYS A 129 -5.11 -60.79 -8.15
C LYS A 129 -5.84 -61.89 -7.43
N LYS A 130 -6.66 -61.52 -6.43
CA LYS A 130 -7.41 -62.46 -5.61
C LYS A 130 -8.50 -63.20 -6.39
N ASN A 131 -9.11 -62.55 -7.38
CA ASN A 131 -10.22 -63.07 -8.16
C ASN A 131 -9.83 -63.53 -9.60
N ILE A 132 -8.55 -63.51 -9.94
CA ILE A 132 -8.04 -63.90 -11.26
C ILE A 132 -8.66 -63.05 -12.38
N ILE A 133 -8.78 -61.72 -12.11
CA ILE A 133 -9.27 -60.71 -13.05
C ILE A 133 -8.07 -59.96 -13.63
N GLU A 134 -8.12 -59.65 -14.93
CA GLU A 134 -7.09 -58.85 -15.58
C GLU A 134 -7.14 -57.39 -15.10
N TYR A 135 -6.07 -56.91 -14.47
CA TYR A 135 -5.88 -55.50 -14.11
C TYR A 135 -5.23 -54.78 -15.27
N VAL A 136 -5.74 -53.62 -15.66
CA VAL A 136 -5.17 -52.77 -16.71
C VAL A 136 -4.80 -51.45 -16.07
N SER A 137 -3.50 -51.18 -16.08
CA SER A 137 -2.94 -49.92 -15.54
C SER A 137 -3.31 -48.70 -16.40
N GLN A 138 -3.08 -47.53 -15.89
CA GLN A 138 -3.26 -46.31 -16.65
C GLN A 138 -2.40 -46.29 -17.91
N GLU A 139 -1.18 -46.85 -17.84
CA GLU A 139 -0.21 -46.87 -18.96
C GLU A 139 -0.64 -47.87 -20.07
N ASP A 140 -1.21 -49.03 -19.67
CA ASP A 140 -1.63 -50.09 -20.54
C ASP A 140 -3.02 -49.91 -21.15
N PHE A 141 -3.73 -48.84 -20.75
CA PHE A 141 -5.07 -48.56 -21.25
C PHE A 141 -5.07 -48.28 -22.76
N PRO A 142 -5.94 -48.97 -23.55
CA PRO A 142 -5.82 -48.94 -25.00
C PRO A 142 -6.09 -47.63 -25.69
N HIS A 143 -6.68 -46.65 -24.95
CA HIS A 143 -7.00 -45.31 -25.47
C HIS A 143 -6.09 -44.23 -24.91
N PRO A 144 -4.96 -43.90 -25.53
CA PRO A 144 -3.88 -43.09 -24.95
C PRO A 144 -4.25 -41.64 -24.67
N ARG A 145 -5.33 -41.10 -25.27
CA ARG A 145 -5.82 -39.74 -25.04
C ARG A 145 -6.76 -39.62 -23.84
N ASN A 146 -7.32 -40.75 -23.38
CA ASN A 146 -8.31 -40.79 -22.33
C ASN A 146 -7.93 -41.92 -21.36
N LYS A 147 -7.00 -41.65 -20.46
CA LYS A 147 -6.48 -42.64 -19.50
C LYS A 147 -7.20 -42.48 -18.16
N PRO A 148 -7.92 -43.49 -17.67
CA PRO A 148 -8.42 -43.53 -16.30
C PRO A 148 -7.30 -43.87 -15.32
N ASP A 149 -7.53 -43.69 -14.02
CA ASP A 149 -6.53 -44.05 -13.02
C ASP A 149 -6.22 -45.55 -12.99
N CYS A 150 -7.24 -46.38 -13.14
CA CYS A 150 -7.10 -47.81 -13.43
C CYS A 150 -8.35 -48.38 -14.07
N SER A 151 -8.24 -49.62 -14.58
CA SER A 151 -9.36 -50.37 -15.13
C SER A 151 -9.16 -51.86 -14.91
N ILE A 152 -10.24 -52.61 -15.04
CA ILE A 152 -10.21 -54.08 -15.08
C ILE A 152 -10.81 -54.56 -16.37
N LYS A 153 -10.32 -55.70 -16.88
CA LYS A 153 -10.86 -56.32 -18.06
C LYS A 153 -11.67 -57.57 -17.68
N ILE A 154 -12.90 -57.58 -18.07
CA ILE A 154 -13.78 -58.75 -17.92
C ILE A 154 -14.32 -59.15 -19.30
N LEU A 155 -13.93 -60.32 -19.76
CA LEU A 155 -14.13 -60.75 -21.13
C LEU A 155 -13.43 -59.75 -22.07
N ASP A 156 -14.15 -59.16 -23.01
CA ASP A 156 -13.61 -58.18 -23.96
C ASP A 156 -13.97 -56.72 -23.62
N GLN A 157 -14.43 -56.47 -22.37
CA GLN A 157 -14.86 -55.14 -21.94
C GLN A 157 -14.04 -54.64 -20.76
N LEU A 158 -13.76 -53.34 -20.80
CA LEU A 158 -13.05 -52.61 -19.75
C LEU A 158 -14.06 -51.95 -18.79
N ILE A 159 -13.83 -52.09 -17.50
CA ILE A 159 -14.55 -51.38 -16.43
C ILE A 159 -13.54 -50.35 -15.87
N VAL A 160 -13.95 -49.10 -15.90
CA VAL A 160 -13.08 -47.94 -15.56
C VAL A 160 -13.32 -47.48 -14.12
N PHE A 161 -12.23 -47.25 -13.42
CA PHE A 161 -12.19 -46.63 -12.11
C PHE A 161 -11.39 -45.33 -12.17
N ASP A 162 -11.99 -44.24 -11.71
CA ASP A 162 -11.37 -42.89 -11.72
C ASP A 162 -11.44 -42.36 -10.27
N ALA A 163 -10.27 -42.14 -9.66
CA ALA A 163 -10.17 -41.69 -8.28
C ALA A 163 -10.46 -40.19 -8.18
N LYS A 164 -11.30 -39.79 -7.27
CA LYS A 164 -11.62 -38.37 -7.05
C LYS A 164 -11.61 -38.05 -5.57
N SER A 165 -10.86 -37.02 -5.23
CA SER A 165 -10.79 -36.51 -3.86
C SER A 165 -11.27 -35.06 -3.81
N PRO A 166 -11.94 -34.61 -2.74
CA PRO A 166 -12.34 -33.23 -2.59
C PRO A 166 -11.11 -32.33 -2.53
N LEU A 167 -11.19 -31.15 -3.17
CA LEU A 167 -10.13 -30.15 -3.22
C LEU A 167 -9.88 -29.41 -1.88
N GLY A 168 -10.39 -29.92 -0.77
CA GLY A 168 -10.24 -29.33 0.57
C GLY A 168 -11.11 -30.03 1.61
N HIS A 169 -11.09 -29.49 2.82
CA HIS A 169 -11.91 -30.01 3.94
C HIS A 169 -13.40 -29.65 3.82
N ASP A 170 -13.77 -28.74 2.91
CA ASP A 170 -15.16 -28.35 2.69
C ASP A 170 -15.87 -29.36 1.77
N THR A 171 -16.64 -30.24 2.37
CA THR A 171 -17.44 -31.24 1.65
C THR A 171 -18.80 -30.72 1.19
N SER A 172 -19.16 -29.48 1.50
CA SER A 172 -20.49 -28.93 1.18
C SER A 172 -20.81 -28.91 -0.32
N LYS A 173 -19.79 -28.72 -1.15
CA LYS A 173 -19.86 -28.70 -2.62
C LYS A 173 -19.46 -30.03 -3.27
N PHE A 174 -19.17 -31.05 -2.47
CA PHE A 174 -18.60 -32.30 -2.99
C PHE A 174 -19.56 -33.02 -3.94
N MET A 175 -20.85 -33.05 -3.66
CA MET A 175 -21.85 -33.64 -4.58
C MET A 175 -21.93 -32.93 -5.93
N SER A 176 -21.83 -31.60 -5.96
CA SER A 176 -21.74 -30.84 -7.23
C SER A 176 -20.51 -31.21 -8.01
N TYR A 177 -19.36 -31.25 -7.32
CA TYR A 177 -18.11 -31.69 -7.91
C TYR A 177 -18.18 -33.09 -8.49
N LEU A 178 -18.79 -34.09 -7.79
CA LEU A 178 -18.95 -35.45 -8.29
C LEU A 178 -19.85 -35.50 -9.54
N LYS A 179 -20.91 -34.71 -9.61
CA LYS A 179 -21.75 -34.59 -10.81
C LYS A 179 -20.98 -34.07 -12.01
N ASP A 180 -20.14 -33.06 -11.78
CA ASP A 180 -19.27 -32.50 -12.83
C ASP A 180 -18.25 -33.57 -13.29
N GLN A 181 -17.65 -34.30 -12.35
CA GLN A 181 -16.71 -35.38 -12.67
C GLN A 181 -17.41 -36.54 -13.39
N ALA A 182 -18.63 -36.92 -12.96
CA ALA A 182 -19.43 -37.91 -13.67
C ALA A 182 -19.66 -37.54 -15.15
N THR A 183 -19.97 -36.24 -15.40
CA THR A 183 -20.11 -35.74 -16.77
C THR A 183 -18.79 -35.85 -17.57
N ASN A 184 -17.66 -35.62 -16.92
CA ASN A 184 -16.33 -35.71 -17.53
C ASN A 184 -15.97 -37.18 -17.91
N LEU A 185 -16.54 -38.18 -17.28
CA LEU A 185 -16.34 -39.59 -17.63
C LEU A 185 -16.92 -39.99 -19.00
N LYS A 186 -17.76 -39.15 -19.60
CA LYS A 186 -18.27 -39.33 -20.97
C LYS A 186 -17.15 -39.66 -21.97
N LYS A 187 -15.94 -39.16 -21.75
CA LYS A 187 -14.76 -39.43 -22.58
C LYS A 187 -14.45 -40.94 -22.65
N TYR A 188 -14.66 -41.69 -21.57
CA TYR A 188 -14.44 -43.14 -21.55
C TYR A 188 -15.63 -43.89 -22.14
N ALA A 189 -16.85 -43.48 -21.82
CA ALA A 189 -18.09 -44.09 -22.29
C ALA A 189 -18.25 -44.13 -23.83
N LYS A 190 -17.48 -43.28 -24.56
CA LYS A 190 -17.49 -43.23 -26.03
C LYS A 190 -16.84 -44.45 -26.68
N HIS A 191 -16.00 -45.17 -25.96
CA HIS A 191 -15.26 -46.32 -26.50
C HIS A 191 -16.15 -47.58 -26.43
N GLY A 192 -16.20 -48.37 -27.52
CA GLY A 192 -17.06 -49.55 -27.63
C GLY A 192 -16.63 -50.74 -26.75
N ASP A 193 -15.36 -50.76 -26.39
CA ASP A 193 -14.71 -51.75 -25.51
C ASP A 193 -14.80 -51.38 -24.02
N VAL A 194 -15.34 -50.18 -23.69
CA VAL A 194 -15.55 -49.71 -22.31
C VAL A 194 -17.00 -49.87 -21.94
N ARG A 195 -17.25 -50.49 -20.79
CA ARG A 195 -18.62 -50.64 -20.23
C ARG A 195 -19.23 -49.29 -19.94
N LYS A 196 -20.55 -49.22 -19.98
CA LYS A 196 -21.31 -48.00 -19.69
C LYS A 196 -21.44 -47.70 -18.19
N GLU A 197 -21.11 -48.68 -17.36
CA GLU A 197 -20.98 -48.50 -15.90
C GLU A 197 -19.56 -48.07 -15.58
N LEU A 198 -19.39 -46.82 -15.17
CA LEU A 198 -18.12 -46.17 -14.80
C LEU A 198 -18.09 -45.90 -13.30
N PHE A 199 -16.94 -45.98 -12.69
CA PHE A 199 -16.82 -45.84 -11.24
C PHE A 199 -15.98 -44.65 -10.86
N LEU A 200 -16.56 -43.72 -10.07
CA LEU A 200 -15.81 -42.72 -9.33
C LEU A 200 -15.47 -43.29 -7.95
N VAL A 201 -14.21 -43.40 -7.66
CA VAL A 201 -13.73 -43.88 -6.36
C VAL A 201 -13.36 -42.69 -5.47
N VAL A 202 -14.00 -42.63 -4.31
CA VAL A 202 -13.83 -41.47 -3.39
C VAL A 202 -13.30 -41.96 -2.04
N PRO A 203 -12.60 -41.08 -1.29
CA PRO A 203 -12.13 -41.40 0.05
C PRO A 203 -13.29 -41.69 1.02
N THR A 204 -13.08 -42.64 1.91
CA THR A 204 -14.12 -43.13 2.85
C THR A 204 -14.70 -42.03 3.75
N ASN A 205 -13.86 -41.03 4.11
CA ASN A 205 -14.26 -39.89 4.92
C ASN A 205 -15.23 -38.92 4.21
N THR A 206 -15.43 -39.07 2.88
CA THR A 206 -16.35 -38.23 2.10
C THR A 206 -17.71 -38.91 1.86
N VAL A 207 -17.84 -40.18 2.18
CA VAL A 207 -19.06 -40.99 1.92
C VAL A 207 -20.31 -40.40 2.57
N SER A 208 -20.19 -39.84 3.78
CA SER A 208 -21.30 -39.17 4.48
C SER A 208 -21.88 -37.96 3.75
N SER A 209 -21.10 -37.34 2.84
CA SER A 209 -21.53 -36.21 2.03
C SER A 209 -22.20 -36.60 0.72
N ILE A 210 -22.24 -37.91 0.41
CA ILE A 210 -22.80 -38.44 -0.83
C ILE A 210 -24.24 -38.84 -0.56
N LYS A 211 -25.19 -38.23 -1.27
CA LYS A 211 -26.60 -38.52 -1.17
C LYS A 211 -27.02 -39.63 -2.15
N ASP A 212 -26.44 -39.61 -3.35
CA ASP A 212 -26.77 -40.53 -4.44
C ASP A 212 -25.48 -41.22 -4.88
N PHE A 213 -25.44 -42.54 -4.75
CA PHE A 213 -24.33 -43.39 -5.17
C PHE A 213 -24.40 -43.82 -6.65
N ARG A 214 -25.40 -43.34 -7.37
CA ARG A 214 -25.61 -43.61 -8.77
C ARG A 214 -26.04 -42.36 -9.49
N ILE A 215 -25.25 -41.93 -10.45
CA ILE A 215 -25.55 -40.79 -11.29
C ILE A 215 -25.82 -41.26 -12.71
N ASP A 216 -27.06 -41.06 -13.16
CA ASP A 216 -27.47 -41.36 -14.52
C ASP A 216 -27.10 -40.18 -15.43
N CYS A 217 -26.27 -40.47 -16.43
CA CYS A 217 -25.79 -39.48 -17.42
C CYS A 217 -26.40 -39.73 -18.81
N GLY A 218 -27.50 -40.54 -18.91
CA GLY A 218 -28.18 -40.88 -20.14
C GLY A 218 -27.54 -42.09 -20.85
N ASP A 219 -26.44 -41.87 -21.54
CA ASP A 219 -25.74 -42.92 -22.29
C ASP A 219 -24.86 -43.84 -21.42
N TYR A 220 -24.62 -43.49 -20.17
CA TYR A 220 -23.78 -44.21 -19.21
C TYR A 220 -24.19 -43.90 -17.77
N ILE A 221 -23.71 -44.70 -16.84
CA ILE A 221 -23.99 -44.58 -15.42
C ILE A 221 -22.68 -44.49 -14.65
N VAL A 222 -22.65 -43.62 -13.63
CA VAL A 222 -21.50 -43.46 -12.73
C VAL A 222 -21.95 -43.78 -11.31
#